data_20b954faa4303c2e1a9e88d437241898
#
_entry.id   20b954faa4303c2e1a9e88d437241898
#
_cell.length_a   1.000
_cell.length_b   1.000
_cell.length_c   1.000
_cell.angle_alpha   90.00
_cell.angle_beta   90.00
_cell.angle_gamma   90.00
#
_symmetry.space_group_name_H-M   'P 1'
#
loop_
_entity.id
_entity.type
_entity.pdbx_description
1 polymer ?
#
loop_
_entity_poly.entity_id
_entity_poly.type
_entity_poly.pdbx_seq_one_letter_code
_entity_poly.pdbx_strand_id
1 'polypeptide(L)'
;NEGCTGTAVVTVTVHPLPMITAIATPSEICLGESSDLMVSSDISETTFNWSNGLGTNSNVNVSPTSTTTYSVTGTTPEGCTGTASIAVIVHPLPNISTTSNPTEICPGESSDLMVSSDITGTTFNWSNGLGTYSNVTVNPTATTTYSVTGTTPEGCTNTAAVTVTLQLLPTITTSADPSEICLNENSNLMVSSNIIGTTYNWSNGLGTNPNVTVSPTATTTYSITGTTTEGCTGTAEVTVTVHPLP
;
A
#
# COMPACT_ATOMS: atom_id res chain seq x y z
N ASN A 1 15.58 -86.03 -56.52
CA ASN A 1 15.63 -84.73 -55.78
C ASN A 1 14.44 -84.62 -54.88
N GLU A 2 14.58 -85.07 -53.62
CA GLU A 2 13.61 -84.82 -52.57
C GLU A 2 13.84 -83.39 -52.09
N GLY A 3 12.91 -82.46 -52.48
CA GLY A 3 12.92 -81.06 -52.03
C GLY A 3 12.45 -80.98 -50.61
N CYS A 4 13.39 -81.07 -49.64
CA CYS A 4 13.10 -80.76 -48.26
C CYS A 4 12.98 -79.24 -48.09
N THR A 5 11.80 -78.73 -47.78
CA THR A 5 11.55 -77.32 -47.43
C THR A 5 11.54 -77.17 -45.93
N GLY A 6 12.34 -76.24 -45.40
CA GLY A 6 12.33 -75.81 -44.02
C GLY A 6 11.54 -74.49 -43.90
N THR A 7 10.68 -74.38 -42.94
CA THR A 7 9.98 -73.11 -42.61
C THR A 7 10.57 -72.54 -41.30
N ALA A 8 10.86 -71.24 -41.31
CA ALA A 8 11.18 -70.48 -40.08
C ALA A 8 10.00 -69.50 -39.75
N VAL A 9 9.65 -69.35 -38.49
CA VAL A 9 8.64 -68.42 -38.02
C VAL A 9 9.38 -67.37 -37.25
N VAL A 10 9.10 -66.08 -37.55
CA VAL A 10 9.54 -64.94 -36.80
C VAL A 10 8.28 -64.30 -36.18
N THR A 11 8.28 -64.10 -34.89
CA THR A 11 7.22 -63.39 -34.17
C THR A 11 7.73 -61.99 -33.87
N VAL A 12 6.95 -60.97 -34.29
CA VAL A 12 7.15 -59.54 -33.92
C VAL A 12 6.11 -59.21 -32.91
N THR A 13 6.54 -58.84 -31.68
CA THR A 13 5.64 -58.35 -30.61
C THR A 13 5.54 -56.83 -30.70
N VAL A 14 4.33 -56.32 -30.80
CA VAL A 14 4.04 -54.86 -30.79
C VAL A 14 3.54 -54.49 -29.40
N HIS A 15 4.23 -53.56 -28.75
CA HIS A 15 3.87 -53.01 -27.45
C HIS A 15 3.10 -51.71 -27.65
N PRO A 16 2.04 -51.43 -26.87
CA PRO A 16 1.29 -50.18 -26.96
C PRO A 16 2.12 -48.99 -26.48
N LEU A 17 1.82 -47.80 -27.03
CA LEU A 17 2.38 -46.54 -26.51
C LEU A 17 1.68 -46.16 -25.23
N PRO A 18 2.39 -45.64 -24.20
CA PRO A 18 1.76 -45.17 -22.96
C PRO A 18 0.96 -43.89 -23.22
N MET A 19 -0.24 -43.83 -22.64
CA MET A 19 -1.02 -42.59 -22.52
C MET A 19 -0.54 -41.84 -21.29
N ILE A 20 0.16 -40.73 -21.51
CA ILE A 20 0.70 -39.90 -20.44
C ILE A 20 -0.28 -38.75 -20.17
N THR A 21 -0.64 -38.54 -18.90
CA THR A 21 -1.45 -37.43 -18.44
C THR A 21 -0.66 -36.56 -17.49
N ALA A 22 -0.60 -35.25 -17.74
CA ALA A 22 0.02 -34.26 -16.86
C ALA A 22 -1.02 -33.25 -16.38
N ILE A 23 -0.99 -32.92 -15.10
CA ILE A 23 -1.85 -31.91 -14.48
C ILE A 23 -1.01 -30.95 -13.62
N ALA A 24 -1.49 -29.72 -13.47
CA ALA A 24 -0.92 -28.72 -12.58
C ALA A 24 -2.01 -28.28 -11.58
N THR A 25 -1.66 -28.20 -10.30
CA THR A 25 -2.61 -27.81 -9.24
C THR A 25 -1.95 -26.83 -8.28
N PRO A 26 -2.40 -25.57 -8.28
CA PRO A 26 -3.31 -24.91 -9.23
C PRO A 26 -2.67 -24.73 -10.62
N SER A 27 -3.46 -24.64 -11.70
CA SER A 27 -2.97 -24.38 -13.06
C SER A 27 -2.65 -22.91 -13.32
N GLU A 28 -3.15 -22.02 -12.45
CA GLU A 28 -2.93 -20.56 -12.47
C GLU A 28 -2.45 -20.12 -11.09
N ILE A 29 -1.42 -19.32 -11.03
CA ILE A 29 -0.78 -18.84 -9.80
C ILE A 29 -0.45 -17.36 -9.92
N CYS A 30 -0.33 -16.69 -8.79
CA CYS A 30 0.26 -15.36 -8.74
C CYS A 30 1.80 -15.45 -8.73
N LEU A 31 2.45 -14.42 -9.21
CA LEU A 31 3.92 -14.31 -9.15
C LEU A 31 4.40 -14.52 -7.70
N GLY A 32 5.30 -15.49 -7.53
CA GLY A 32 5.85 -15.87 -6.22
C GLY A 32 5.16 -17.06 -5.56
N GLU A 33 4.04 -17.55 -6.11
CA GLU A 33 3.39 -18.77 -5.65
C GLU A 33 3.95 -20.03 -6.35
N SER A 34 3.44 -21.18 -5.96
CA SER A 34 3.87 -22.47 -6.50
C SER A 34 2.70 -23.32 -7.00
N SER A 35 3.00 -24.26 -7.88
CA SER A 35 2.08 -25.26 -8.40
C SER A 35 2.71 -26.65 -8.32
N ASP A 36 1.91 -27.67 -8.02
CA ASP A 36 2.32 -29.07 -8.06
C ASP A 36 1.98 -29.66 -9.43
N LEU A 37 3.01 -30.13 -10.12
CA LEU A 37 2.88 -30.89 -11.36
C LEU A 37 2.78 -32.36 -11.00
N MET A 38 1.77 -33.04 -11.53
CA MET A 38 1.61 -34.49 -11.38
C MET A 38 1.53 -35.14 -12.75
N VAL A 39 2.15 -36.32 -12.88
CA VAL A 39 2.10 -37.14 -14.08
C VAL A 39 1.64 -38.55 -13.77
N SER A 40 0.87 -39.14 -14.66
CA SER A 40 0.44 -40.53 -14.62
C SER A 40 0.49 -41.19 -16.01
N SER A 41 0.53 -42.51 -16.02
CA SER A 41 0.47 -43.34 -17.21
C SER A 41 -0.58 -44.43 -17.03
N ASP A 42 -1.20 -44.87 -18.10
CA ASP A 42 -2.07 -46.05 -18.17
C ASP A 42 -1.32 -47.36 -18.15
N ILE A 43 0.02 -47.35 -18.37
CA ILE A 43 0.89 -48.51 -18.32
C ILE A 43 1.71 -48.47 -17.02
N SER A 44 1.67 -49.55 -16.24
CA SER A 44 2.44 -49.67 -14.99
C SER A 44 3.96 -49.64 -15.24
N GLU A 45 4.73 -49.30 -14.22
CA GLU A 45 6.19 -49.20 -14.24
C GLU A 45 6.77 -48.20 -15.27
N THR A 46 5.92 -47.33 -15.85
CA THR A 46 6.37 -46.22 -16.70
C THR A 46 7.26 -45.27 -15.89
N THR A 47 8.43 -45.00 -16.38
CA THR A 47 9.35 -43.98 -15.84
C THR A 47 9.11 -42.64 -16.52
N PHE A 48 9.29 -41.54 -15.78
CA PHE A 48 9.01 -40.19 -16.27
C PHE A 48 10.28 -39.36 -16.36
N ASN A 49 10.29 -38.41 -17.28
CA ASN A 49 11.34 -37.39 -17.37
C ASN A 49 10.73 -36.06 -17.80
N TRP A 50 10.75 -35.11 -16.87
CA TRP A 50 10.22 -33.75 -17.07
C TRP A 50 11.25 -32.86 -17.79
N SER A 51 10.73 -31.92 -18.57
CA SER A 51 11.52 -30.82 -19.13
C SER A 51 12.09 -29.89 -18.03
N ASN A 52 12.94 -28.95 -18.46
CA ASN A 52 13.52 -27.91 -17.61
C ASN A 52 14.33 -28.45 -16.40
N GLY A 53 14.80 -29.69 -16.50
CA GLY A 53 15.62 -30.28 -15.44
C GLY A 53 14.88 -30.66 -14.16
N LEU A 54 13.55 -30.79 -14.20
CA LEU A 54 12.74 -31.11 -13.03
C LEU A 54 12.88 -32.55 -12.55
N GLY A 55 13.58 -33.40 -13.29
CA GLY A 55 13.86 -34.79 -12.92
C GLY A 55 12.76 -35.77 -13.30
N THR A 56 12.70 -36.89 -12.55
CA THR A 56 11.93 -38.08 -12.90
C THR A 56 10.78 -38.40 -11.95
N ASN A 57 10.53 -37.57 -10.97
CA ASN A 57 9.46 -37.79 -9.99
C ASN A 57 8.08 -37.63 -10.63
N SER A 58 7.12 -38.43 -10.20
CA SER A 58 5.73 -38.32 -10.64
C SER A 58 5.01 -37.09 -10.08
N ASN A 59 5.57 -36.45 -9.05
CA ASN A 59 5.08 -35.22 -8.43
C ASN A 59 6.26 -34.24 -8.27
N VAL A 60 6.12 -33.00 -8.78
CA VAL A 60 7.18 -31.97 -8.76
C VAL A 60 6.53 -30.62 -8.45
N ASN A 61 7.03 -29.91 -7.42
CA ASN A 61 6.62 -28.55 -7.11
C ASN A 61 7.45 -27.56 -7.94
N VAL A 62 6.77 -26.56 -8.55
CA VAL A 62 7.39 -25.52 -9.38
C VAL A 62 6.89 -24.12 -8.99
N SER A 63 7.78 -23.12 -9.08
CA SER A 63 7.46 -21.71 -8.82
C SER A 63 7.98 -20.86 -10.00
N PRO A 64 7.35 -20.94 -11.18
CA PRO A 64 7.80 -20.17 -12.34
C PRO A 64 7.54 -18.66 -12.12
N THR A 65 8.44 -17.83 -12.65
CA THR A 65 8.31 -16.36 -12.61
C THR A 65 7.55 -15.78 -13.81
N SER A 66 7.18 -16.64 -14.76
CA SER A 66 6.35 -16.31 -15.94
C SER A 66 5.60 -17.56 -16.38
N THR A 67 4.51 -17.39 -17.11
CA THR A 67 3.74 -18.51 -17.69
C THR A 67 4.69 -19.48 -18.40
N THR A 68 4.71 -20.72 -17.92
CA THR A 68 5.67 -21.74 -18.35
C THR A 68 4.94 -23.02 -18.70
N THR A 69 5.29 -23.59 -19.85
CA THR A 69 4.82 -24.91 -20.27
C THR A 69 5.88 -25.96 -19.90
N TYR A 70 5.43 -26.98 -19.17
CA TYR A 70 6.22 -28.14 -18.80
C TYR A 70 5.81 -29.34 -19.66
N SER A 71 6.76 -30.07 -20.21
CA SER A 71 6.54 -31.32 -20.91
C SER A 71 7.13 -32.49 -20.13
N VAL A 72 6.50 -33.64 -20.24
CA VAL A 72 6.99 -34.87 -19.63
C VAL A 72 6.95 -36.01 -20.63
N THR A 73 7.99 -36.82 -20.64
CA THR A 73 8.08 -38.07 -21.41
C THR A 73 7.96 -39.23 -20.44
N GLY A 74 7.01 -40.11 -20.71
CA GLY A 74 6.91 -41.40 -20.03
C GLY A 74 7.52 -42.51 -20.91
N THR A 75 8.26 -43.42 -20.31
CA THR A 75 8.91 -44.57 -21.00
C THR A 75 8.49 -45.84 -20.29
N THR A 76 7.91 -46.79 -21.02
CA THR A 76 7.55 -48.11 -20.50
C THR A 76 8.79 -48.98 -20.33
N PRO A 77 8.70 -50.13 -19.61
CA PRO A 77 9.81 -51.09 -19.50
C PRO A 77 10.32 -51.63 -20.85
N GLU A 78 9.45 -51.69 -21.85
CA GLU A 78 9.78 -52.14 -23.20
C GLU A 78 10.40 -51.02 -24.07
N GLY A 79 10.53 -49.81 -23.54
CA GLY A 79 11.12 -48.65 -24.22
C GLY A 79 10.15 -47.84 -25.08
N CYS A 80 8.85 -48.13 -25.05
CA CYS A 80 7.84 -47.31 -25.75
C CYS A 80 7.64 -45.98 -25.04
N THR A 81 7.56 -44.88 -25.79
CA THR A 81 7.47 -43.55 -25.18
C THR A 81 6.13 -42.84 -25.52
N GLY A 82 5.61 -42.08 -24.57
CA GLY A 82 4.52 -41.13 -24.72
C GLY A 82 4.89 -39.79 -24.12
N THR A 83 4.22 -38.72 -24.51
CA THR A 83 4.48 -37.37 -24.00
C THR A 83 3.20 -36.65 -23.63
N ALA A 84 3.29 -35.81 -22.62
CA ALA A 84 2.25 -34.84 -22.28
C ALA A 84 2.86 -33.47 -21.99
N SER A 85 2.05 -32.43 -22.02
CA SER A 85 2.46 -31.08 -21.62
C SER A 85 1.35 -30.37 -20.84
N ILE A 86 1.75 -29.52 -19.91
CA ILE A 86 0.86 -28.69 -19.09
C ILE A 86 1.47 -27.31 -18.91
N ALA A 87 0.64 -26.26 -18.98
CA ALA A 87 1.08 -24.91 -18.70
C ALA A 87 0.68 -24.53 -17.27
N VAL A 88 1.58 -23.82 -16.57
CA VAL A 88 1.29 -23.06 -15.36
C VAL A 88 1.26 -21.60 -15.77
N ILE A 89 0.07 -20.98 -15.63
CA ILE A 89 -0.13 -19.56 -15.93
C ILE A 89 0.31 -18.75 -14.73
N VAL A 90 1.14 -17.74 -14.93
CA VAL A 90 1.59 -16.83 -13.88
C VAL A 90 1.00 -15.45 -14.12
N HIS A 91 0.19 -15.00 -13.15
CA HIS A 91 -0.40 -13.67 -13.15
C HIS A 91 0.51 -12.69 -12.39
N PRO A 92 0.70 -11.47 -12.89
CA PRO A 92 1.49 -10.46 -12.21
C PRO A 92 0.76 -9.97 -10.94
N LEU A 93 1.54 -9.54 -9.95
CA LEU A 93 1.00 -8.77 -8.81
C LEU A 93 0.70 -7.34 -9.25
N PRO A 94 -0.38 -6.72 -8.74
CA PRO A 94 -0.67 -5.33 -9.05
C PRO A 94 0.37 -4.39 -8.42
N ASN A 95 0.78 -3.36 -9.15
CA ASN A 95 1.54 -2.25 -8.58
C ASN A 95 0.56 -1.23 -8.00
N ILE A 96 0.48 -1.15 -6.68
CA ILE A 96 -0.44 -0.27 -5.96
C ILE A 96 0.28 1.03 -5.61
N SER A 97 -0.28 2.15 -6.02
CA SER A 97 0.19 3.49 -5.69
C SER A 97 -0.85 4.21 -4.85
N THR A 98 -0.41 4.84 -3.74
CA THR A 98 -1.27 5.63 -2.85
C THR A 98 -0.71 7.02 -2.62
N THR A 99 -1.60 7.99 -2.49
CA THR A 99 -1.28 9.38 -2.13
C THR A 99 -2.28 9.91 -1.11
N SER A 100 -1.88 10.94 -0.35
CA SER A 100 -2.75 11.74 0.50
C SER A 100 -2.63 13.21 0.13
N ASN A 101 -3.74 13.92 0.16
CA ASN A 101 -3.76 15.35 -0.11
C ASN A 101 -4.76 16.08 0.81
N PRO A 102 -4.27 16.95 1.70
CA PRO A 102 -2.87 17.22 2.02
C PRO A 102 -2.20 16.05 2.78
N THR A 103 -0.87 15.97 2.75
CA THR A 103 -0.09 14.97 3.49
C THR A 103 0.04 15.29 4.98
N GLU A 104 -0.13 16.56 5.33
CA GLU A 104 -0.06 17.11 6.68
C GLU A 104 -1.31 17.93 6.96
N ILE A 105 -1.90 17.76 8.11
CA ILE A 105 -3.14 18.42 8.53
C ILE A 105 -3.05 18.97 9.95
N CYS A 106 -3.79 20.01 10.23
CA CYS A 106 -4.04 20.48 11.58
C CYS A 106 -5.18 19.68 12.24
N PRO A 107 -5.25 19.63 13.58
CA PRO A 107 -6.38 19.02 14.29
C PRO A 107 -7.72 19.56 13.81
N GLY A 108 -8.63 18.64 13.44
CA GLY A 108 -9.96 18.95 12.92
C GLY A 108 -10.04 19.08 11.39
N GLU A 109 -8.91 19.07 10.68
CA GLU A 109 -8.90 19.06 9.22
C GLU A 109 -8.96 17.64 8.65
N SER A 110 -9.16 17.52 7.34
CA SER A 110 -9.25 16.25 6.63
C SER A 110 -8.24 16.15 5.51
N SER A 111 -7.95 14.92 5.12
CA SER A 111 -7.11 14.58 3.97
C SER A 111 -7.82 13.57 3.08
N ASP A 112 -7.67 13.70 1.76
CA ASP A 112 -8.18 12.75 0.79
C ASP A 112 -7.09 11.72 0.44
N LEU A 113 -7.38 10.45 0.69
CA LEU A 113 -6.54 9.32 0.30
C LEU A 113 -6.97 8.86 -1.08
N MET A 114 -6.01 8.66 -1.98
CA MET A 114 -6.25 8.11 -3.31
C MET A 114 -5.41 6.88 -3.53
N VAL A 115 -5.98 5.89 -4.25
CA VAL A 115 -5.28 4.67 -4.66
C VAL A 115 -5.48 4.40 -6.13
N SER A 116 -4.46 3.86 -6.77
CA SER A 116 -4.50 3.39 -8.16
C SER A 116 -3.70 2.09 -8.33
N SER A 117 -3.98 1.39 -9.42
CA SER A 117 -3.26 0.18 -9.83
C SER A 117 -2.94 0.26 -11.32
N ASP A 118 -1.86 -0.38 -11.74
CA ASP A 118 -1.48 -0.58 -13.14
C ASP A 118 -2.30 -1.68 -13.84
N ILE A 119 -3.00 -2.54 -13.07
CA ILE A 119 -3.85 -3.60 -13.60
C ILE A 119 -5.32 -3.19 -13.55
N THR A 120 -5.96 -3.16 -14.72
CA THR A 120 -7.39 -2.82 -14.84
C THR A 120 -8.27 -3.84 -14.13
N GLY A 121 -9.31 -3.37 -13.44
CA GLY A 121 -10.23 -4.24 -12.70
C GLY A 121 -9.76 -4.59 -11.29
N THR A 122 -8.59 -4.07 -10.85
CA THR A 122 -8.14 -4.20 -9.46
C THR A 122 -9.17 -3.58 -8.51
N THR A 123 -9.58 -4.34 -7.52
CA THR A 123 -10.41 -3.87 -6.41
C THR A 123 -9.54 -3.50 -5.21
N PHE A 124 -10.00 -2.58 -4.38
CA PHE A 124 -9.22 -2.06 -3.26
C PHE A 124 -9.92 -2.36 -1.93
N ASN A 125 -9.14 -2.52 -0.88
CA ASN A 125 -9.64 -2.63 0.49
C ASN A 125 -8.70 -1.89 1.45
N TRP A 126 -9.16 -0.77 1.99
CA TRP A 126 -8.43 0.06 2.93
C TRP A 126 -8.48 -0.50 4.35
N SER A 127 -7.40 -0.31 5.10
CA SER A 127 -7.36 -0.54 6.54
C SER A 127 -8.35 0.37 7.30
N ASN A 128 -8.50 0.11 8.60
CA ASN A 128 -9.32 0.92 9.52
C ASN A 128 -10.81 1.03 9.11
N GLY A 129 -11.32 0.09 8.31
CA GLY A 129 -12.73 0.06 7.91
C GLY A 129 -13.12 1.16 6.93
N LEU A 130 -12.18 1.77 6.21
CA LEU A 130 -12.46 2.85 5.25
C LEU A 130 -13.14 2.38 3.97
N GLY A 131 -13.28 1.04 3.77
CA GLY A 131 -13.99 0.47 2.62
C GLY A 131 -13.13 0.29 1.39
N THR A 132 -13.79 0.29 0.22
CA THR A 132 -13.23 -0.21 -1.04
C THR A 132 -13.13 0.84 -2.14
N TYR A 133 -13.39 2.09 -1.85
CA TYR A 133 -13.34 3.18 -2.82
C TYR A 133 -11.90 3.57 -3.16
N SER A 134 -11.69 4.00 -4.40
CA SER A 134 -10.39 4.51 -4.86
C SER A 134 -10.04 5.89 -4.29
N ASN A 135 -11.02 6.59 -3.72
CA ASN A 135 -10.86 7.89 -3.04
C ASN A 135 -11.65 7.87 -1.73
N VAL A 136 -10.99 8.23 -0.62
CA VAL A 136 -11.56 8.20 0.73
C VAL A 136 -11.07 9.42 1.51
N THR A 137 -11.99 10.19 2.11
CA THR A 137 -11.66 11.31 3.01
C THR A 137 -11.51 10.80 4.43
N VAL A 138 -10.41 11.20 5.11
CA VAL A 138 -10.10 10.84 6.50
C VAL A 138 -9.86 12.09 7.35
N ASN A 139 -10.20 12.01 8.66
CA ASN A 139 -9.94 13.06 9.65
C ASN A 139 -9.33 12.39 10.89
N PRO A 140 -8.03 12.07 10.86
CA PRO A 140 -7.37 11.41 11.96
C PRO A 140 -7.11 12.40 13.12
N THR A 141 -7.19 11.89 14.36
CA THR A 141 -6.86 12.64 15.58
C THR A 141 -5.41 12.46 16.04
N ALA A 142 -4.62 11.70 15.29
CA ALA A 142 -3.18 11.50 15.46
C ALA A 142 -2.57 11.18 14.10
N THR A 143 -1.24 11.35 13.94
CA THR A 143 -0.52 10.87 12.76
C THR A 143 -0.85 9.41 12.52
N THR A 144 -1.42 9.11 11.35
CA THR A 144 -1.99 7.79 11.03
C THR A 144 -1.49 7.31 9.68
N THR A 145 -1.05 6.06 9.65
CA THR A 145 -0.72 5.35 8.41
C THR A 145 -1.90 4.49 8.00
N TYR A 146 -2.33 4.66 6.76
CA TYR A 146 -3.39 3.88 6.12
C TYR A 146 -2.76 2.93 5.10
N SER A 147 -3.09 1.65 5.20
CA SER A 147 -2.70 0.65 4.22
C SER A 147 -3.89 0.30 3.32
N VAL A 148 -3.59 -0.07 2.09
CA VAL A 148 -4.61 -0.56 1.14
C VAL A 148 -4.09 -1.81 0.46
N THR A 149 -4.96 -2.82 0.34
CA THR A 149 -4.72 -4.02 -0.44
C THR A 149 -5.45 -3.89 -1.77
N GLY A 150 -4.73 -4.05 -2.87
CA GLY A 150 -5.30 -4.20 -4.21
C GLY A 150 -5.38 -5.68 -4.56
N THR A 151 -6.50 -6.11 -5.15
CA THR A 151 -6.74 -7.48 -5.62
C THR A 151 -7.12 -7.44 -7.09
N THR A 152 -6.37 -8.14 -7.93
CA THR A 152 -6.68 -8.26 -9.37
C THR A 152 -7.90 -9.16 -9.61
N PRO A 153 -8.47 -9.17 -10.83
CA PRO A 153 -9.54 -10.12 -11.17
C PRO A 153 -9.15 -11.60 -10.98
N GLU A 154 -7.88 -11.93 -11.14
CA GLU A 154 -7.31 -13.27 -10.97
C GLU A 154 -7.03 -13.62 -9.49
N GLY A 155 -7.27 -12.67 -8.57
CA GLY A 155 -7.08 -12.86 -7.13
C GLY A 155 -5.68 -12.52 -6.61
N CYS A 156 -4.78 -12.04 -7.45
CA CYS A 156 -3.42 -11.64 -7.02
C CYS A 156 -3.47 -10.33 -6.23
N THR A 157 -2.76 -10.30 -5.09
CA THR A 157 -2.81 -9.18 -4.17
C THR A 157 -1.46 -8.51 -3.97
N ASN A 158 -1.50 -7.20 -3.74
CA ASN A 158 -0.37 -6.42 -3.26
C ASN A 158 -0.87 -5.29 -2.36
N THR A 159 0.02 -4.70 -1.56
CA THR A 159 -0.31 -3.66 -0.60
C THR A 159 0.54 -2.41 -0.79
N ALA A 160 -0.05 -1.26 -0.48
CA ALA A 160 0.67 0.00 -0.34
C ALA A 160 0.20 0.72 0.93
N ALA A 161 0.96 1.74 1.37
CA ALA A 161 0.59 2.52 2.54
C ALA A 161 0.90 4.00 2.32
N VAL A 162 0.10 4.86 2.95
CA VAL A 162 0.27 6.31 2.97
C VAL A 162 0.04 6.83 4.38
N THR A 163 0.81 7.84 4.79
CA THR A 163 0.71 8.44 6.11
C THR A 163 0.14 9.86 6.00
N VAL A 164 -0.85 10.17 6.84
CA VAL A 164 -1.32 11.52 7.08
C VAL A 164 -0.74 11.98 8.41
N THR A 165 0.08 13.03 8.38
CA THR A 165 0.74 13.59 9.56
C THR A 165 -0.16 14.61 10.23
N LEU A 166 -0.46 14.43 11.52
CA LEU A 166 -1.15 15.43 12.31
C LEU A 166 -0.14 16.40 12.93
N GLN A 167 -0.26 17.67 12.60
CA GLN A 167 0.56 18.74 13.12
C GLN A 167 0.03 19.24 14.48
N LEU A 168 0.89 19.88 15.26
CA LEU A 168 0.53 20.43 16.56
C LEU A 168 -0.05 21.85 16.40
N LEU A 169 -1.10 22.16 17.19
CA LEU A 169 -1.55 23.53 17.35
C LEU A 169 -0.57 24.33 18.22
N PRO A 170 -0.25 25.57 17.87
CA PRO A 170 0.55 26.42 18.74
C PRO A 170 -0.24 26.83 19.98
N THR A 171 0.37 26.70 21.15
CA THR A 171 -0.13 27.32 22.38
C THR A 171 0.40 28.73 22.43
N ILE A 172 -0.52 29.71 22.30
CA ILE A 172 -0.18 31.13 22.32
C ILE A 172 -0.39 31.66 23.75
N THR A 173 0.62 32.33 24.27
CA THR A 173 0.58 33.02 25.54
C THR A 173 0.80 34.51 25.33
N THR A 174 0.00 35.34 25.99
CA THR A 174 0.08 36.81 25.92
C THR A 174 0.18 37.43 27.31
N SER A 175 0.82 38.58 27.38
CA SER A 175 0.86 39.43 28.59
C SER A 175 0.82 40.89 28.22
N ALA A 176 0.35 41.72 29.15
CA ALA A 176 0.43 43.17 29.09
C ALA A 176 1.19 43.70 30.33
N ASP A 177 2.14 44.59 30.10
CA ASP A 177 2.95 45.18 31.16
C ASP A 177 3.04 46.71 30.98
N PRO A 178 2.43 47.47 31.89
CA PRO A 178 1.47 47.08 32.94
C PRO A 178 0.11 46.64 32.37
N SER A 179 -0.61 45.73 33.05
CA SER A 179 -1.96 45.28 32.67
C SER A 179 -3.06 46.29 32.97
N GLU A 180 -2.76 47.27 33.85
CA GLU A 180 -3.62 48.39 34.22
C GLU A 180 -2.86 49.68 34.04
N ILE A 181 -3.49 50.68 33.42
CA ILE A 181 -2.90 52.01 33.13
C ILE A 181 -3.91 53.12 33.47
N CYS A 182 -3.41 54.33 33.75
CA CYS A 182 -4.22 55.50 33.72
C CYS A 182 -4.45 56.00 32.28
N LEU A 183 -5.52 56.79 32.09
CA LEU A 183 -5.78 57.39 30.76
C LEU A 183 -4.53 58.16 30.25
N ASN A 184 -4.13 57.92 28.99
CA ASN A 184 -2.97 58.45 28.30
C ASN A 184 -1.64 57.77 28.64
N GLU A 185 -1.64 56.72 29.43
CA GLU A 185 -0.41 55.89 29.61
C GLU A 185 -0.31 54.77 28.58
N ASN A 186 0.81 54.07 28.59
CA ASN A 186 1.14 53.01 27.66
C ASN A 186 1.24 51.65 28.34
N SER A 187 0.91 50.60 27.63
CA SER A 187 1.18 49.22 28.01
C SER A 187 1.92 48.49 26.88
N ASN A 188 2.82 47.60 27.24
CA ASN A 188 3.52 46.73 26.28
C ASN A 188 2.84 45.36 26.25
N LEU A 189 2.30 45.00 25.10
CA LEU A 189 1.77 43.68 24.83
C LEU A 189 2.93 42.76 24.35
N MET A 190 3.01 41.58 24.93
CA MET A 190 3.98 40.53 24.53
C MET A 190 3.26 39.24 24.18
N VAL A 191 3.76 38.52 23.20
CA VAL A 191 3.27 37.20 22.83
C VAL A 191 4.43 36.21 22.69
N SER A 192 4.15 34.96 23.02
CA SER A 192 5.03 33.84 22.80
C SER A 192 4.26 32.59 22.38
N SER A 193 4.96 31.65 21.76
CA SER A 193 4.44 30.33 21.34
C SER A 193 5.37 29.24 21.82
N ASN A 194 4.81 28.05 22.08
CA ASN A 194 5.57 26.82 22.34
C ASN A 194 6.18 26.20 21.08
N ILE A 195 5.80 26.68 19.88
CA ILE A 195 6.33 26.21 18.59
C ILE A 195 7.22 27.27 17.97
N ILE A 196 8.46 26.90 17.69
CA ILE A 196 9.45 27.78 17.04
C ILE A 196 9.02 28.08 15.61
N GLY A 197 9.20 29.32 15.16
CA GLY A 197 8.82 29.76 13.81
C GLY A 197 7.36 30.20 13.69
N THR A 198 6.59 30.20 14.79
CA THR A 198 5.24 30.76 14.80
C THR A 198 5.27 32.24 14.45
N THR A 199 4.48 32.62 13.45
CA THR A 199 4.22 34.01 13.07
C THR A 199 2.99 34.53 13.79
N TYR A 200 2.90 35.83 14.05
CA TYR A 200 1.83 36.44 14.84
C TYR A 200 1.06 37.47 14.04
N ASN A 201 -0.22 37.65 14.39
CA ASN A 201 -1.06 38.71 13.86
C ASN A 201 -1.99 39.22 14.95
N TRP A 202 -1.76 40.46 15.43
CA TRP A 202 -2.58 41.12 16.43
C TRP A 202 -3.83 41.70 15.80
N SER A 203 -4.90 41.71 16.59
CA SER A 203 -6.12 42.48 16.28
C SER A 203 -5.85 44.00 16.22
N ASN A 204 -6.87 44.75 15.79
CA ASN A 204 -6.89 46.22 15.76
C ASN A 204 -5.74 46.83 14.92
N GLY A 205 -5.18 46.07 13.96
CA GLY A 205 -4.15 46.58 13.06
C GLY A 205 -2.76 46.77 13.70
N LEU A 206 -2.50 46.17 14.86
CA LEU A 206 -1.22 46.29 15.59
C LEU A 206 -0.05 45.56 14.89
N GLY A 207 -0.34 44.76 13.83
CA GLY A 207 0.66 44.11 13.04
C GLY A 207 1.15 42.78 13.61
N THR A 208 2.39 42.40 13.23
CA THR A 208 2.91 41.03 13.41
C THR A 208 4.09 40.94 14.42
N ASN A 209 4.46 42.06 15.03
CA ASN A 209 5.57 42.06 15.99
C ASN A 209 5.19 41.33 17.28
N PRO A 210 6.09 40.51 17.85
CA PRO A 210 5.81 39.82 19.12
C PRO A 210 5.71 40.78 20.32
N ASN A 211 6.22 42.01 20.20
CA ASN A 211 6.13 43.06 21.21
C ASN A 211 5.55 44.31 20.58
N VAL A 212 4.46 44.82 21.16
CA VAL A 212 3.73 46.02 20.67
C VAL A 212 3.35 46.92 21.82
N THR A 213 3.64 48.22 21.71
CA THR A 213 3.20 49.24 22.65
C THR A 213 1.83 49.78 22.24
N VAL A 214 0.88 49.82 23.17
CA VAL A 214 -0.47 50.34 22.97
C VAL A 214 -0.81 51.42 23.97
N SER A 215 -1.70 52.34 23.59
CA SER A 215 -2.19 53.47 24.43
C SER A 215 -3.71 53.55 24.28
N PRO A 216 -4.46 52.57 24.82
CA PRO A 216 -5.91 52.57 24.73
C PRO A 216 -6.50 53.68 25.57
N THR A 217 -7.58 54.33 25.09
CA THR A 217 -8.33 55.37 25.84
C THR A 217 -9.46 54.80 26.68
N ALA A 218 -9.73 53.50 26.59
CA ALA A 218 -10.67 52.74 27.40
C ALA A 218 -10.18 51.31 27.55
N THR A 219 -10.64 50.60 28.56
CA THR A 219 -10.33 49.17 28.76
C THR A 219 -10.56 48.41 27.45
N THR A 220 -9.48 47.81 26.95
CA THR A 220 -9.44 47.18 25.62
C THR A 220 -8.88 45.78 25.70
N THR A 221 -9.53 44.80 25.03
CA THR A 221 -9.04 43.46 24.85
C THR A 221 -8.44 43.36 23.45
N TYR A 222 -7.21 42.83 23.39
CA TYR A 222 -6.47 42.55 22.17
C TYR A 222 -6.40 41.03 21.97
N SER A 223 -6.83 40.58 20.82
CA SER A 223 -6.67 39.17 20.41
C SER A 223 -5.47 39.02 19.51
N ILE A 224 -4.87 37.85 19.52
CA ILE A 224 -3.72 37.47 18.65
C ILE A 224 -3.91 36.08 18.09
N THR A 225 -3.58 35.94 16.85
CA THR A 225 -3.45 34.63 16.16
C THR A 225 -1.99 34.33 15.93
N GLY A 226 -1.54 33.16 16.38
CA GLY A 226 -0.24 32.58 16.01
C GLY A 226 -0.44 31.52 14.96
N THR A 227 0.39 31.52 13.92
CA THR A 227 0.35 30.54 12.82
C THR A 227 1.71 29.86 12.70
N THR A 228 1.73 28.52 12.72
CA THR A 228 2.95 27.72 12.52
C THR A 228 3.37 27.73 11.04
N THR A 229 4.54 27.19 10.75
CA THR A 229 5.03 27.03 9.36
C THR A 229 4.16 26.10 8.53
N GLU A 230 3.47 25.15 9.18
CA GLU A 230 2.55 24.19 8.55
C GLU A 230 1.13 24.77 8.39
N GLY A 231 0.89 26.02 8.87
CA GLY A 231 -0.37 26.71 8.74
C GLY A 231 -1.34 26.49 9.90
N CYS A 232 -0.98 25.73 10.93
CA CYS A 232 -1.83 25.51 12.10
C CYS A 232 -1.90 26.76 12.96
N THR A 233 -3.12 27.14 13.39
CA THR A 233 -3.37 28.38 14.12
C THR A 233 -3.76 28.14 15.57
N GLY A 234 -3.32 29.04 16.45
CA GLY A 234 -3.78 29.17 17.83
C GLY A 234 -4.08 30.62 18.14
N THR A 235 -4.94 30.87 19.10
CA THR A 235 -5.35 32.24 19.50
C THR A 235 -5.19 32.44 20.99
N ALA A 236 -4.96 33.69 21.38
CA ALA A 236 -4.98 34.13 22.77
C ALA A 236 -5.52 35.56 22.86
N GLU A 237 -5.88 36.01 24.06
CA GLU A 237 -6.35 37.34 24.32
C GLU A 237 -5.66 37.95 25.53
N VAL A 238 -5.49 39.29 25.55
CA VAL A 238 -4.98 40.05 26.65
C VAL A 238 -5.77 41.35 26.79
N THR A 239 -6.08 41.72 28.00
CA THR A 239 -6.86 42.97 28.30
C THR A 239 -5.95 43.97 29.00
N VAL A 240 -5.98 45.22 28.53
CA VAL A 240 -5.41 46.38 29.22
C VAL A 240 -6.56 47.18 29.83
N THR A 241 -6.57 47.27 31.16
CA THR A 241 -7.56 48.03 31.92
C THR A 241 -7.13 49.47 31.97
N VAL A 242 -8.07 50.42 31.63
CA VAL A 242 -7.80 51.85 31.68
C VAL A 242 -8.65 52.47 32.78
N HIS A 243 -7.97 53.12 33.72
CA HIS A 243 -8.59 53.89 34.81
C HIS A 243 -8.76 55.36 34.40
N PRO A 244 -9.91 55.99 34.65
CA PRO A 244 -10.08 57.39 34.38
C PRO A 244 -9.20 58.24 35.30
N LEU A 245 -8.82 59.43 34.86
CA LEU A 245 -8.14 60.40 35.68
C LEU A 245 -9.17 61.00 36.71
N PRO A 246 -8.75 61.36 37.94
CA PRO A 246 -9.57 61.91 38.93
C PRO A 246 -10.11 63.32 38.54
#